data_1e1840b5198f638afd8616045b255fc8
#
_entry.id   1e1840b5198f638afd8616045b255fc8
#
_cell.length_a   1.000
_cell.length_b   1.000
_cell.length_c   1.000
_cell.angle_alpha   90.00
_cell.angle_beta   90.00
_cell.angle_gamma   90.00
#
_symmetry.space_group_name_H-M   'P 1'
#
loop_
_entity.id
_entity.type
_entity.pdbx_description
1 polymer ?
#
loop_
_entity_poly.entity_id
_entity_poly.type
_entity_poly.pdbx_seq_one_letter_code
_entity_poly.pdbx_strand_id
1 'polypeptide(L)'
;PEDAAHIVQRICGVCPVSHSHAATIAAEKAYGITISNNARIIRNLIEGAQFLHSHILWFYTLAALDYVNPLNALKANVGSAYDLVEAAGTSCQSDLKALQERLAKFAENGQLSIFSGNWWKNGQSDTEFKLPAELDLIATAHYIEALTMQSKASEVCGLLGGKMPHVMTIVPGGTSFVPTEEKLDDLWSLVHELRDWIKATIIPDTKAIAPYYKEALSFGKGCGRYVAWGVFERPSFALADRYLPSGVIDENLNLSEVDVDLIKEYIGHSWYVGDSDLNPREGITEPEFTEYYKAGTLREENGHEIGDINDRYSWSKAPSYDGKCMEAGPFSRVLAAY
;
A
#
# COMPACT_ATOMS: atom_id res chain seq x y z
N PRO A 1 -14.12 19.06 -15.10
CA PRO A 1 -14.31 17.63 -14.78
C PRO A 1 -13.22 16.75 -15.41
N GLU A 2 -12.75 17.06 -16.63
CA GLU A 2 -11.73 16.31 -17.38
C GLU A 2 -10.39 16.27 -16.64
N ASP A 3 -10.04 17.34 -15.91
CA ASP A 3 -8.81 17.45 -15.13
C ASP A 3 -8.88 16.77 -13.76
N ALA A 4 -10.07 16.30 -13.35
CA ALA A 4 -10.26 15.71 -12.02
C ALA A 4 -9.28 14.57 -11.73
N ALA A 5 -9.04 13.69 -12.72
CA ALA A 5 -8.09 12.60 -12.60
C ALA A 5 -6.66 13.09 -12.30
N HIS A 6 -6.24 14.19 -12.90
CA HIS A 6 -4.92 14.78 -12.67
C HIS A 6 -4.83 15.53 -11.34
N ILE A 7 -5.92 16.12 -10.87
CA ILE A 7 -5.96 16.84 -9.60
C ILE A 7 -5.92 15.85 -8.43
N VAL A 8 -6.79 14.83 -8.43
CA VAL A 8 -6.90 13.88 -7.31
C VAL A 8 -5.66 12.98 -7.13
N GLN A 9 -4.84 12.82 -8.17
CA GLN A 9 -3.54 12.15 -8.02
C GLN A 9 -2.68 12.78 -6.92
N ARG A 10 -2.80 14.09 -6.69
CA ARG A 10 -2.00 14.83 -5.70
C ARG A 10 -2.40 14.54 -4.25
N ILE A 11 -3.45 13.76 -4.04
CA ILE A 11 -3.79 13.24 -2.71
C ILE A 11 -2.64 12.36 -2.16
N CYS A 12 -1.97 11.62 -3.04
CA CYS A 12 -0.88 10.70 -2.64
C CYS A 12 0.27 10.73 -3.63
N GLY A 13 1.50 10.81 -3.13
CA GLY A 13 2.73 10.70 -3.95
C GLY A 13 3.20 9.25 -4.15
N VAL A 14 2.71 8.30 -3.33
CA VAL A 14 3.06 6.87 -3.38
C VAL A 14 2.11 6.09 -4.28
N CYS A 15 0.79 6.36 -4.21
CA CYS A 15 -0.24 5.63 -4.95
C CYS A 15 -1.05 6.52 -5.91
N PRO A 16 -0.45 7.45 -6.65
CA PRO A 16 -1.18 8.42 -7.48
C PRO A 16 -1.94 7.75 -8.64
N VAL A 17 -1.46 6.62 -9.13
CA VAL A 17 -2.11 5.88 -10.22
C VAL A 17 -3.50 5.43 -9.81
N SER A 18 -3.65 4.87 -8.61
CA SER A 18 -4.95 4.40 -8.11
C SER A 18 -5.97 5.52 -7.98
N HIS A 19 -5.54 6.71 -7.50
CA HIS A 19 -6.40 7.90 -7.45
C HIS A 19 -6.81 8.38 -8.84
N SER A 20 -5.87 8.45 -9.78
CA SER A 20 -6.13 8.83 -11.17
C SER A 20 -7.09 7.87 -11.84
N HIS A 21 -6.82 6.56 -11.72
CA HIS A 21 -7.60 5.52 -12.36
C HIS A 21 -9.04 5.50 -11.83
N ALA A 22 -9.23 5.56 -10.51
CA ALA A 22 -10.55 5.62 -9.89
C ALA A 22 -11.35 6.85 -10.35
N ALA A 23 -10.73 8.04 -10.35
CA ALA A 23 -11.38 9.26 -10.81
C ALA A 23 -11.73 9.21 -12.30
N THR A 24 -10.86 8.62 -13.13
CA THR A 24 -11.10 8.45 -14.57
C THR A 24 -12.28 7.51 -14.81
N ILE A 25 -12.33 6.37 -14.11
CA ILE A 25 -13.47 5.44 -14.20
C ILE A 25 -14.79 6.12 -13.76
N ALA A 26 -14.74 6.91 -12.69
CA ALA A 26 -15.90 7.64 -12.20
C ALA A 26 -16.41 8.66 -13.24
N ALA A 27 -15.49 9.42 -13.85
CA ALA A 27 -15.83 10.38 -14.92
C ALA A 27 -16.40 9.67 -16.15
N GLU A 28 -15.82 8.56 -16.57
CA GLU A 28 -16.30 7.76 -17.71
C GLU A 28 -17.71 7.23 -17.48
N LYS A 29 -17.99 6.74 -16.27
CA LYS A 29 -19.36 6.32 -15.91
C LYS A 29 -20.34 7.48 -15.95
N ALA A 30 -19.95 8.66 -15.44
CA ALA A 30 -20.80 9.85 -15.48
C ALA A 30 -21.08 10.33 -16.91
N TYR A 31 -20.13 10.18 -17.82
CA TYR A 31 -20.26 10.56 -19.23
C TYR A 31 -20.85 9.46 -20.12
N GLY A 32 -21.01 8.24 -19.62
CA GLY A 32 -21.43 7.09 -20.43
C GLY A 32 -20.38 6.64 -21.45
N ILE A 33 -19.10 6.82 -21.13
CA ILE A 33 -17.98 6.48 -22.02
C ILE A 33 -17.54 5.04 -21.77
N THR A 34 -17.34 4.28 -22.86
CA THR A 34 -16.67 2.96 -22.83
C THR A 34 -15.34 3.06 -23.54
N ILE A 35 -14.28 2.56 -22.92
CA ILE A 35 -12.94 2.61 -23.46
C ILE A 35 -12.62 1.39 -24.34
N SER A 36 -11.61 1.53 -25.20
CA SER A 36 -11.11 0.42 -26.01
C SER A 36 -10.42 -0.65 -25.16
N ASN A 37 -10.37 -1.89 -25.70
CA ASN A 37 -9.68 -3.01 -25.03
C ASN A 37 -8.17 -2.71 -24.83
N ASN A 38 -7.52 -2.04 -25.77
CA ASN A 38 -6.12 -1.67 -25.62
C ASN A 38 -5.90 -0.65 -24.51
N ALA A 39 -6.78 0.35 -24.40
CA ALA A 39 -6.71 1.31 -23.30
C ALA A 39 -6.89 0.63 -21.93
N ARG A 40 -7.83 -0.31 -21.83
CA ARG A 40 -8.04 -1.12 -20.63
C ARG A 40 -6.77 -1.90 -20.25
N ILE A 41 -6.13 -2.57 -21.21
CA ILE A 41 -4.89 -3.33 -20.98
C ILE A 41 -3.77 -2.40 -20.50
N ILE A 42 -3.55 -1.27 -21.17
CA ILE A 42 -2.51 -0.31 -20.79
C ILE A 42 -2.75 0.22 -19.38
N ARG A 43 -3.98 0.58 -19.03
CA ARG A 43 -4.31 1.02 -17.67
C ARG A 43 -4.05 -0.07 -16.62
N ASN A 44 -4.41 -1.33 -16.92
CA ASN A 44 -4.11 -2.45 -16.05
C ASN A 44 -2.60 -2.65 -15.85
N LEU A 45 -1.80 -2.45 -16.89
CA LEU A 45 -0.34 -2.53 -16.78
C LEU A 45 0.25 -1.40 -15.92
N ILE A 46 -0.25 -0.18 -16.07
CA ILE A 46 0.17 0.96 -15.23
C ILE A 46 -0.22 0.71 -13.76
N GLU A 47 -1.44 0.26 -13.50
CA GLU A 47 -1.92 -0.07 -12.15
C GLU A 47 -1.12 -1.25 -11.57
N GLY A 48 -0.80 -2.28 -12.38
CA GLY A 48 0.02 -3.41 -11.98
C GLY A 48 1.44 -2.99 -11.59
N ALA A 49 2.05 -2.09 -12.32
CA ALA A 49 3.35 -1.52 -11.96
C ALA A 49 3.30 -0.74 -10.66
N GLN A 50 2.22 0.04 -10.44
CA GLN A 50 1.97 0.72 -9.17
C GLN A 50 1.82 -0.27 -8.01
N PHE A 51 1.16 -1.40 -8.23
CA PHE A 51 1.03 -2.46 -7.23
C PHE A 51 2.40 -3.03 -6.83
N LEU A 52 3.24 -3.38 -7.81
CA LEU A 52 4.59 -3.88 -7.53
C LEU A 52 5.39 -2.85 -6.74
N HIS A 53 5.40 -1.59 -7.20
CA HIS A 53 6.07 -0.50 -6.48
C HIS A 53 5.58 -0.38 -5.03
N SER A 54 4.27 -0.31 -4.83
CA SER A 54 3.67 -0.07 -3.51
C SER A 54 3.92 -1.24 -2.54
N HIS A 55 3.88 -2.49 -3.01
CA HIS A 55 4.15 -3.64 -2.16
C HIS A 55 5.62 -3.77 -1.78
N ILE A 56 6.55 -3.50 -2.70
CA ILE A 56 7.99 -3.48 -2.42
C ILE A 56 8.31 -2.37 -1.41
N LEU A 57 7.79 -1.17 -1.64
CA LEU A 57 7.96 -0.02 -0.76
C LEU A 57 7.41 -0.31 0.63
N TRP A 58 6.17 -0.80 0.71
CA TRP A 58 5.54 -1.08 1.99
C TRP A 58 6.30 -2.13 2.78
N PHE A 59 6.65 -3.25 2.15
CA PHE A 59 7.31 -4.35 2.83
C PHE A 59 8.66 -3.94 3.41
N TYR A 60 9.55 -3.36 2.60
CA TYR A 60 10.90 -3.02 3.06
C TYR A 60 10.99 -1.66 3.73
N THR A 61 10.40 -0.63 3.16
CA THR A 61 10.65 0.76 3.61
C THR A 61 9.74 1.14 4.78
N LEU A 62 8.56 0.56 4.91
CA LEU A 62 7.62 0.87 5.97
C LEU A 62 7.58 -0.26 7.03
N ALA A 63 7.25 -1.49 6.64
CA ALA A 63 7.02 -2.57 7.59
C ALA A 63 8.33 -3.19 8.14
N ALA A 64 9.34 -3.42 7.32
CA ALA A 64 10.55 -4.12 7.75
C ALA A 64 11.30 -3.39 8.86
N LEU A 65 11.20 -2.06 8.96
CA LEU A 65 11.84 -1.26 10.00
C LEU A 65 11.36 -1.60 11.42
N ASP A 66 10.18 -2.21 11.56
CA ASP A 66 9.63 -2.66 12.83
C ASP A 66 10.15 -4.05 13.25
N TYR A 67 10.72 -4.80 12.32
CA TYR A 67 11.09 -6.21 12.50
C TYR A 67 12.58 -6.50 12.33
N VAL A 68 13.31 -5.66 11.60
CA VAL A 68 14.72 -5.83 11.24
C VAL A 68 15.57 -4.79 11.94
N ASN A 69 16.63 -5.25 12.61
CA ASN A 69 17.55 -4.38 13.34
C ASN A 69 18.95 -4.32 12.69
N PRO A 70 19.26 -3.27 11.91
CA PRO A 70 20.58 -3.10 11.31
C PRO A 70 21.74 -3.01 12.32
N LEU A 71 21.47 -2.61 13.57
CA LEU A 71 22.51 -2.65 14.63
C LEU A 71 22.82 -4.07 15.08
N ASN A 72 21.84 -4.98 15.11
CA ASN A 72 22.08 -6.37 15.42
C ASN A 72 22.82 -7.08 14.28
N ALA A 73 22.62 -6.66 13.03
CA ALA A 73 23.34 -7.15 11.85
C ALA A 73 24.86 -7.00 11.97
N LEU A 74 25.35 -6.04 12.77
CA LEU A 74 26.80 -5.88 13.04
C LEU A 74 27.41 -7.08 13.76
N LYS A 75 26.60 -7.90 14.44
CA LYS A 75 27.04 -9.09 15.18
C LYS A 75 27.01 -10.34 14.31
N ALA A 76 26.49 -10.27 13.10
CA ALA A 76 26.32 -11.43 12.22
C ALA A 76 27.65 -12.05 11.82
N ASN A 77 27.67 -13.38 11.77
CA ASN A 77 28.70 -14.10 11.06
C ASN A 77 28.38 -14.11 9.56
N VAL A 78 29.18 -13.44 8.77
CA VAL A 78 28.95 -13.26 7.33
C VAL A 78 28.95 -14.61 6.59
N GLY A 79 29.81 -15.58 6.99
CA GLY A 79 29.79 -16.92 6.40
C GLY A 79 28.49 -17.63 6.65
N SER A 80 28.01 -17.66 7.90
CA SER A 80 26.71 -18.24 8.26
C SER A 80 25.54 -17.52 7.59
N ALA A 81 25.64 -16.21 7.33
CA ALA A 81 24.63 -15.50 6.58
C ALA A 81 24.56 -15.98 5.12
N TYR A 82 25.68 -16.22 4.46
CA TYR A 82 25.68 -16.82 3.12
C TYR A 82 25.12 -18.25 3.10
N ASP A 83 25.45 -19.07 4.13
CA ASP A 83 24.87 -20.41 4.27
C ASP A 83 23.33 -20.36 4.40
N LEU A 84 22.79 -19.36 5.11
CA LEU A 84 21.36 -19.15 5.23
C LEU A 84 20.71 -18.69 3.90
N VAL A 85 21.37 -17.82 3.14
CA VAL A 85 20.94 -17.41 1.81
C VAL A 85 20.78 -18.62 0.90
N GLU A 86 21.79 -19.50 0.89
CA GLU A 86 21.75 -20.73 0.08
C GLU A 86 20.67 -21.70 0.57
N ALA A 87 20.58 -21.94 1.88
CA ALA A 87 19.61 -22.87 2.46
C ALA A 87 18.16 -22.41 2.27
N ALA A 88 17.89 -21.09 2.30
CA ALA A 88 16.58 -20.52 2.05
C ALA A 88 16.22 -20.46 0.56
N GLY A 89 17.18 -20.68 -0.33
CA GLY A 89 17.01 -20.49 -1.77
C GLY A 89 16.67 -19.05 -2.15
N THR A 90 17.12 -18.09 -1.33
CA THR A 90 16.94 -16.66 -1.60
C THR A 90 18.06 -16.11 -2.45
N SER A 91 17.81 -15.02 -3.15
CA SER A 91 18.83 -14.28 -3.91
C SER A 91 19.26 -13.08 -3.10
N CYS A 92 20.56 -12.96 -2.84
CA CYS A 92 21.16 -11.76 -2.27
C CYS A 92 22.25 -11.26 -3.23
N GLN A 93 21.99 -10.12 -3.86
CA GLN A 93 22.92 -9.51 -4.83
C GLN A 93 23.99 -8.66 -4.14
N SER A 94 23.79 -8.35 -2.87
CA SER A 94 24.67 -7.50 -2.08
C SER A 94 25.87 -8.27 -1.52
N ASP A 95 27.02 -7.64 -1.49
CA ASP A 95 28.16 -8.11 -0.69
C ASP A 95 27.88 -7.86 0.80
N LEU A 96 27.54 -8.93 1.52
CA LEU A 96 27.17 -8.87 2.94
C LEU A 96 28.31 -8.36 3.83
N LYS A 97 29.57 -8.65 3.48
CA LYS A 97 30.72 -8.16 4.23
C LYS A 97 30.91 -6.65 4.05
N ALA A 98 30.88 -6.18 2.82
CA ALA A 98 30.96 -4.76 2.53
C ALA A 98 29.80 -3.98 3.14
N LEU A 99 28.59 -4.57 3.13
CA LEU A 99 27.43 -4.00 3.81
C LEU A 99 27.65 -3.88 5.31
N GLN A 100 28.12 -4.94 5.99
CA GLN A 100 28.36 -4.93 7.43
C GLN A 100 29.39 -3.85 7.80
N GLU A 101 30.46 -3.71 7.02
CA GLU A 101 31.47 -2.66 7.21
C GLU A 101 30.88 -1.24 7.02
N ARG A 102 29.97 -1.08 6.08
CA ARG A 102 29.23 0.19 5.86
C ARG A 102 28.28 0.50 7.02
N LEU A 103 27.55 -0.50 7.52
CA LEU A 103 26.68 -0.35 8.69
C LEU A 103 27.48 0.04 9.95
N ALA A 104 28.66 -0.53 10.15
CA ALA A 104 29.54 -0.15 11.26
C ALA A 104 29.87 1.35 11.24
N LYS A 105 30.22 1.89 10.07
CA LYS A 105 30.48 3.35 9.90
C LYS A 105 29.24 4.19 10.18
N PHE A 106 28.05 3.73 9.77
CA PHE A 106 26.80 4.43 10.05
C PHE A 106 26.48 4.42 11.55
N ALA A 107 26.73 3.32 12.23
CA ALA A 107 26.57 3.20 13.68
C ALA A 107 27.52 4.15 14.44
N GLU A 108 28.80 4.18 14.06
CA GLU A 108 29.81 5.09 14.63
C GLU A 108 29.42 6.56 14.48
N ASN A 109 28.79 6.94 13.36
CA ASN A 109 28.33 8.29 13.09
C ASN A 109 26.93 8.60 13.69
N GLY A 110 26.33 7.68 14.44
CA GLY A 110 25.01 7.84 15.06
C GLY A 110 23.83 7.76 14.09
N GLN A 111 24.04 7.42 12.82
CA GLN A 111 22.99 7.38 11.79
C GLN A 111 21.98 6.23 12.01
N LEU A 112 22.35 5.21 12.80
CA LEU A 112 21.46 4.09 13.15
C LEU A 112 20.85 4.25 14.55
N SER A 113 20.86 5.44 15.15
CA SER A 113 20.35 5.69 16.50
C SER A 113 18.86 5.35 16.66
N ILE A 114 18.07 5.44 15.60
CA ILE A 114 16.66 5.05 15.59
C ILE A 114 16.47 3.57 15.99
N PHE A 115 17.41 2.70 15.67
CA PHE A 115 17.37 1.27 16.01
C PHE A 115 17.95 0.95 17.40
N SER A 116 18.53 1.94 18.09
CA SER A 116 19.03 1.75 19.46
C SER A 116 17.90 1.59 20.48
N GLY A 117 16.69 2.01 20.11
CA GLY A 117 15.51 1.94 20.93
C GLY A 117 15.51 2.84 22.18
N ASN A 118 16.50 3.71 22.33
CA ASN A 118 16.63 4.54 23.53
C ASN A 118 15.74 5.79 23.53
N TRP A 119 15.33 6.28 22.37
CA TRP A 119 14.60 7.52 22.22
C TRP A 119 13.08 7.41 22.43
N TRP A 120 12.48 6.21 22.32
CA TRP A 120 11.05 5.98 22.59
C TRP A 120 10.78 5.20 23.87
N LYS A 121 11.83 4.77 24.56
CA LYS A 121 11.68 3.74 25.60
C LYS A 121 11.22 4.26 26.96
N ASN A 122 11.10 5.53 27.23
CA ASN A 122 10.66 6.04 28.55
C ASN A 122 10.98 5.09 29.72
N GLY A 123 12.13 4.43 29.70
CA GLY A 123 12.52 3.43 30.68
C GLY A 123 11.92 2.02 30.49
N GLN A 124 11.14 1.78 29.45
CA GLN A 124 10.72 0.42 29.09
C GLN A 124 11.75 -0.19 28.14
N SER A 125 12.29 -1.33 28.52
CA SER A 125 13.09 -2.15 27.64
C SER A 125 12.18 -2.76 26.61
N ASP A 126 12.67 -3.02 25.44
CA ASP A 126 12.16 -4.00 24.50
C ASP A 126 11.32 -3.47 23.37
N THR A 127 12.00 -2.84 22.44
CA THR A 127 11.75 -3.16 21.06
C THR A 127 12.21 -4.60 20.91
N GLU A 128 11.29 -5.50 20.80
CA GLU A 128 11.61 -6.91 20.65
C GLU A 128 11.96 -7.19 19.19
N PHE A 129 13.14 -6.75 18.77
CA PHE A 129 13.71 -7.29 17.56
C PHE A 129 14.14 -8.74 17.85
N LYS A 130 13.50 -9.69 17.17
CA LYS A 130 13.60 -11.12 17.46
C LYS A 130 14.49 -11.90 16.49
N LEU A 131 14.95 -11.26 15.42
CA LEU A 131 15.71 -11.96 14.39
C LEU A 131 17.13 -12.28 14.87
N PRO A 132 17.70 -13.43 14.45
CA PRO A 132 19.14 -13.66 14.51
C PRO A 132 19.90 -12.61 13.70
N ALA A 133 21.12 -12.32 14.12
CA ALA A 133 21.95 -11.29 13.50
C ALA A 133 22.17 -11.53 11.99
N GLU A 134 22.30 -12.77 11.59
CA GLU A 134 22.45 -13.18 10.19
C GLU A 134 21.23 -12.83 9.35
N LEU A 135 20.02 -13.05 9.87
CA LEU A 135 18.78 -12.64 9.18
C LEU A 135 18.62 -11.13 9.15
N ASP A 136 19.01 -10.41 10.21
CA ASP A 136 19.03 -8.95 10.20
C ASP A 136 19.98 -8.41 9.13
N LEU A 137 21.15 -9.05 8.94
CA LEU A 137 22.09 -8.65 7.90
C LEU A 137 21.54 -8.89 6.49
N ILE A 138 20.96 -10.07 6.25
CA ILE A 138 20.35 -10.43 4.96
C ILE A 138 19.16 -9.48 4.65
N ALA A 139 18.25 -9.31 5.59
CA ALA A 139 17.09 -8.44 5.40
C ALA A 139 17.47 -6.97 5.19
N THR A 140 18.56 -6.50 5.84
CA THR A 140 19.11 -5.17 5.58
C THR A 140 19.71 -5.05 4.18
N ALA A 141 20.35 -6.10 3.67
CA ALA A 141 20.83 -6.16 2.29
C ALA A 141 19.65 -6.06 1.29
N HIS A 142 18.62 -6.84 1.52
CA HIS A 142 17.42 -6.84 0.68
C HIS A 142 16.65 -5.51 0.75
N TYR A 143 16.66 -4.81 1.90
CA TYR A 143 16.14 -3.44 1.99
C TYR A 143 16.85 -2.50 1.00
N ILE A 144 18.16 -2.58 0.88
CA ILE A 144 18.93 -1.74 -0.06
C ILE A 144 18.62 -2.13 -1.51
N GLU A 145 18.53 -3.42 -1.80
CA GLU A 145 18.12 -3.92 -3.13
C GLU A 145 16.70 -3.45 -3.48
N ALA A 146 15.80 -3.46 -2.50
CA ALA A 146 14.42 -3.00 -2.67
C ALA A 146 14.32 -1.54 -3.12
N LEU A 147 15.22 -0.67 -2.70
CA LEU A 147 15.27 0.73 -3.18
C LEU A 147 15.49 0.79 -4.70
N THR A 148 16.32 -0.08 -5.23
CA THR A 148 16.55 -0.20 -6.68
C THR A 148 15.33 -0.78 -7.37
N MET A 149 14.70 -1.81 -6.80
CA MET A 149 13.51 -2.43 -7.38
C MET A 149 12.28 -1.50 -7.36
N GLN A 150 12.14 -0.65 -6.34
CA GLN A 150 11.14 0.42 -6.33
C GLN A 150 11.35 1.40 -7.48
N SER A 151 12.61 1.78 -7.74
CA SER A 151 12.96 2.64 -8.87
C SER A 151 12.56 2.01 -10.20
N LYS A 152 12.85 0.72 -10.40
CA LYS A 152 12.48 -0.02 -11.60
C LYS A 152 10.96 -0.13 -11.78
N ALA A 153 10.22 -0.37 -10.70
CA ALA A 153 8.75 -0.38 -10.77
C ALA A 153 8.20 1.01 -11.12
N SER A 154 8.82 2.08 -10.61
CA SER A 154 8.50 3.46 -11.00
C SER A 154 8.82 3.73 -12.47
N GLU A 155 9.90 3.15 -12.99
CA GLU A 155 10.29 3.24 -14.40
C GLU A 155 9.24 2.61 -15.32
N VAL A 156 8.69 1.44 -14.94
CA VAL A 156 7.55 0.85 -15.66
C VAL A 156 6.34 1.79 -15.68
N CYS A 157 6.00 2.38 -14.53
CA CYS A 157 4.93 3.39 -14.48
C CYS A 157 5.24 4.60 -15.37
N GLY A 158 6.49 5.05 -15.36
CA GLY A 158 6.95 6.19 -16.19
C GLY A 158 6.91 5.89 -17.68
N LEU A 159 7.32 4.70 -18.07
CA LEU A 159 7.33 4.24 -19.46
C LEU A 159 5.93 4.26 -20.09
N LEU A 160 4.94 3.77 -19.37
CA LEU A 160 3.54 3.70 -19.81
C LEU A 160 2.76 4.97 -19.49
N GLY A 161 3.03 5.59 -18.37
CA GLY A 161 2.30 6.72 -17.79
C GLY A 161 2.90 8.10 -18.10
N GLY A 162 4.07 8.14 -18.75
CA GLY A 162 4.80 9.37 -19.07
C GLY A 162 5.67 9.90 -17.94
N LYS A 163 5.31 9.62 -16.70
CA LYS A 163 6.12 9.90 -15.50
C LYS A 163 5.59 9.13 -14.28
N MET A 164 6.41 9.03 -13.25
CA MET A 164 6.06 8.57 -11.92
C MET A 164 6.78 9.44 -10.87
N PRO A 165 6.10 9.95 -9.83
CA PRO A 165 4.66 9.88 -9.57
C PRO A 165 3.81 10.75 -10.52
N HIS A 166 2.50 10.57 -10.46
CA HIS A 166 1.49 11.35 -11.18
C HIS A 166 1.49 11.12 -12.71
N VAL A 167 1.11 9.92 -13.11
CA VAL A 167 0.97 9.54 -14.52
C VAL A 167 0.07 10.49 -15.30
N MET A 168 0.39 10.72 -16.57
CA MET A 168 -0.32 11.68 -17.42
C MET A 168 -1.10 11.02 -18.56
N THR A 169 -0.94 9.72 -18.76
CA THR A 169 -1.53 9.01 -19.91
C THR A 169 -2.89 8.38 -19.61
N ILE A 170 -3.31 8.29 -18.35
CA ILE A 170 -4.67 7.86 -17.98
C ILE A 170 -5.59 9.07 -18.06
N VAL A 171 -6.49 9.05 -19.03
CA VAL A 171 -7.42 10.15 -19.33
C VAL A 171 -8.82 9.62 -19.58
N PRO A 172 -9.89 10.38 -19.27
CA PRO A 172 -11.25 9.97 -19.64
C PRO A 172 -11.35 9.63 -21.12
N GLY A 173 -11.89 8.45 -21.44
CA GLY A 173 -11.97 7.93 -22.80
C GLY A 173 -10.83 6.98 -23.20
N GLY A 174 -9.83 6.78 -22.35
CA GLY A 174 -8.81 5.78 -22.62
C GLY A 174 -7.42 6.11 -22.10
N THR A 175 -6.46 6.12 -23.00
CA THR A 175 -5.06 6.44 -22.71
C THR A 175 -4.44 7.24 -23.86
N SER A 176 -3.54 8.16 -23.54
CA SER A 176 -2.73 8.86 -24.54
C SER A 176 -1.40 8.15 -24.84
N PHE A 177 -1.12 7.00 -24.18
CA PHE A 177 0.09 6.23 -24.47
C PHE A 177 -0.01 5.54 -25.83
N VAL A 178 1.07 5.67 -26.62
CA VAL A 178 1.23 4.97 -27.89
C VAL A 178 2.32 3.93 -27.73
N PRO A 179 1.99 2.63 -27.83
CA PRO A 179 2.98 1.56 -27.72
C PRO A 179 3.89 1.54 -28.97
N THR A 180 5.18 1.28 -28.72
CA THR A 180 6.16 0.92 -29.76
C THR A 180 6.80 -0.41 -29.36
N GLU A 181 7.39 -1.13 -30.32
CA GLU A 181 8.09 -2.40 -30.05
C GLU A 181 9.17 -2.20 -28.99
N GLU A 182 10.00 -1.18 -29.13
CA GLU A 182 11.05 -0.84 -28.16
C GLU A 182 10.51 -0.69 -26.74
N LYS A 183 9.43 0.08 -26.55
CA LYS A 183 8.82 0.29 -25.24
C LYS A 183 8.20 -0.99 -24.66
N LEU A 184 7.70 -1.87 -25.51
CA LEU A 184 7.14 -3.15 -25.08
C LEU A 184 8.25 -4.13 -24.68
N ASP A 185 9.39 -4.12 -25.33
CA ASP A 185 10.57 -4.90 -24.97
C ASP A 185 11.18 -4.43 -23.65
N ASP A 186 11.29 -3.12 -23.44
CA ASP A 186 11.70 -2.53 -22.15
C ASP A 186 10.75 -2.93 -21.03
N LEU A 187 9.44 -2.78 -21.25
CA LEU A 187 8.40 -3.20 -20.31
C LEU A 187 8.54 -4.67 -19.94
N TRP A 188 8.71 -5.52 -20.95
CA TRP A 188 8.86 -6.97 -20.74
C TRP A 188 10.07 -7.28 -19.87
N SER A 189 11.21 -6.68 -20.15
CA SER A 189 12.45 -6.88 -19.41
C SER A 189 12.31 -6.42 -17.95
N LEU A 190 11.80 -5.23 -17.71
CA LEU A 190 11.61 -4.66 -16.36
C LEU A 190 10.63 -5.50 -15.51
N VAL A 191 9.49 -5.89 -16.09
CA VAL A 191 8.48 -6.68 -15.38
C VAL A 191 9.01 -8.07 -15.01
N HIS A 192 9.80 -8.70 -15.90
CA HIS A 192 10.41 -10.00 -15.60
C HIS A 192 11.44 -9.90 -14.50
N GLU A 193 12.30 -8.90 -14.53
CA GLU A 193 13.27 -8.66 -13.48
C GLU A 193 12.61 -8.42 -12.12
N LEU A 194 11.58 -7.58 -12.06
CA LEU A 194 10.79 -7.35 -10.84
C LEU A 194 10.14 -8.63 -10.32
N ARG A 195 9.50 -9.40 -11.21
CA ARG A 195 8.87 -10.68 -10.86
C ARG A 195 9.88 -11.67 -10.28
N ASP A 196 11.03 -11.80 -10.94
CA ASP A 196 12.03 -12.78 -10.54
C ASP A 196 12.68 -12.38 -9.21
N TRP A 197 12.95 -11.11 -9.00
CA TRP A 197 13.42 -10.60 -7.71
C TRP A 197 12.39 -10.79 -6.59
N ILE A 198 11.10 -10.51 -6.83
CA ILE A 198 10.03 -10.74 -5.84
C ILE A 198 9.98 -12.20 -5.42
N LYS A 199 10.06 -13.13 -6.38
CA LYS A 199 10.06 -14.57 -6.10
C LYS A 199 11.28 -15.03 -5.35
N ALA A 200 12.44 -14.49 -5.69
CA ALA A 200 13.72 -14.89 -5.11
C ALA A 200 14.07 -14.16 -3.80
N THR A 201 13.37 -13.07 -3.46
CA THR A 201 13.73 -12.23 -2.32
C THR A 201 12.57 -12.00 -1.37
N ILE A 202 11.47 -11.35 -1.80
CA ILE A 202 10.35 -11.01 -0.89
C ILE A 202 9.67 -12.23 -0.29
N ILE A 203 9.41 -13.24 -1.12
CA ILE A 203 8.73 -14.48 -0.67
C ILE A 203 9.60 -15.26 0.32
N PRO A 204 10.90 -15.51 0.07
CA PRO A 204 11.79 -16.09 1.05
C PRO A 204 11.91 -15.28 2.34
N ASP A 205 12.07 -13.95 2.27
CA ASP A 205 12.16 -13.08 3.45
C ASP A 205 10.91 -13.20 4.31
N THR A 206 9.72 -13.14 3.70
CA THR A 206 8.46 -13.31 4.44
C THR A 206 8.42 -14.63 5.20
N LYS A 207 8.84 -15.73 4.54
CA LYS A 207 8.88 -17.06 5.16
C LYS A 207 9.93 -17.18 6.26
N ALA A 208 11.05 -16.48 6.14
CA ALA A 208 12.14 -16.50 7.12
C ALA A 208 11.81 -15.63 8.33
N ILE A 209 11.19 -14.48 8.16
CA ILE A 209 10.93 -13.48 9.22
C ILE A 209 9.65 -13.82 10.02
N ALA A 210 8.55 -14.16 9.34
CA ALA A 210 7.25 -14.35 9.98
C ALA A 210 7.25 -15.34 11.17
N PRO A 211 8.00 -16.45 11.18
CA PRO A 211 8.02 -17.37 12.31
C PRO A 211 8.50 -16.75 13.63
N TYR A 212 9.35 -15.74 13.59
CA TYR A 212 9.86 -15.04 14.77
C TYR A 212 8.83 -14.08 15.38
N TYR A 213 7.80 -13.69 14.61
CA TYR A 213 6.81 -12.68 14.99
C TYR A 213 5.37 -13.20 14.96
N LYS A 214 5.16 -14.50 15.23
CA LYS A 214 3.84 -15.14 15.19
C LYS A 214 2.79 -14.44 16.05
N GLU A 215 3.21 -13.93 17.21
CA GLU A 215 2.31 -13.23 18.14
C GLU A 215 1.79 -11.93 17.55
N ALA A 216 2.58 -11.24 16.71
CA ALA A 216 2.18 -10.00 16.06
C ALA A 216 0.98 -10.20 15.11
N LEU A 217 0.76 -11.41 14.60
CA LEU A 217 -0.39 -11.74 13.76
C LEU A 217 -1.73 -11.62 14.47
N SER A 218 -1.71 -11.58 15.81
CA SER A 218 -2.93 -11.37 16.63
C SER A 218 -3.18 -9.91 16.98
N PHE A 219 -2.19 -9.02 16.78
CA PHE A 219 -2.32 -7.62 17.09
C PHE A 219 -3.13 -6.90 16.03
N GLY A 220 -4.01 -6.00 16.45
CA GLY A 220 -4.84 -5.23 15.53
C GLY A 220 -5.82 -6.08 14.71
N LYS A 221 -6.22 -7.24 15.21
CA LYS A 221 -7.24 -8.06 14.57
C LYS A 221 -8.51 -7.26 14.38
N GLY A 222 -8.97 -7.18 13.14
CA GLY A 222 -10.19 -6.48 12.76
C GLY A 222 -11.46 -7.27 13.02
N CYS A 223 -12.53 -6.91 12.33
CA CYS A 223 -13.86 -7.49 12.52
C CYS A 223 -14.03 -8.88 11.89
N GLY A 224 -13.06 -9.35 11.10
CA GLY A 224 -13.11 -10.66 10.44
C GLY A 224 -14.10 -10.75 9.28
N ARG A 225 -14.60 -9.62 8.81
CA ARG A 225 -15.43 -9.49 7.60
C ARG A 225 -14.69 -8.61 6.61
N TYR A 226 -14.71 -8.98 5.34
CA TYR A 226 -13.88 -8.33 4.35
C TYR A 226 -14.71 -7.91 3.13
N VAL A 227 -14.33 -6.79 2.52
CA VAL A 227 -14.86 -6.35 1.24
C VAL A 227 -13.72 -6.01 0.29
N ALA A 228 -13.83 -6.47 -0.95
CA ALA A 228 -12.93 -6.14 -2.03
C ALA A 228 -13.73 -5.58 -3.21
N TRP A 229 -13.29 -4.42 -3.75
CA TRP A 229 -13.89 -3.87 -4.97
C TRP A 229 -13.36 -4.55 -6.23
N GLY A 230 -12.25 -5.28 -6.11
CA GLY A 230 -11.54 -5.88 -7.22
C GLY A 230 -10.69 -4.91 -8.03
N VAL A 231 -9.82 -5.44 -8.86
CA VAL A 231 -8.92 -4.66 -9.72
C VAL A 231 -8.51 -5.44 -10.95
N PHE A 232 -7.95 -4.76 -11.93
CA PHE A 232 -7.54 -5.28 -13.24
C PHE A 232 -8.74 -5.76 -14.06
N GLU A 233 -9.41 -4.81 -14.67
CA GLU A 233 -10.62 -5.03 -15.44
C GLU A 233 -10.41 -6.00 -16.60
N ARG A 234 -11.38 -6.88 -16.82
CA ARG A 234 -11.51 -7.71 -18.01
C ARG A 234 -12.44 -7.04 -19.03
N PRO A 235 -12.58 -7.60 -20.24
CA PRO A 235 -13.40 -6.97 -21.30
C PRO A 235 -14.85 -6.70 -20.95
N SER A 236 -15.43 -7.41 -19.99
CA SER A 236 -16.81 -7.18 -19.53
C SER A 236 -16.98 -5.91 -18.70
N PHE A 237 -15.90 -5.39 -18.10
CA PHE A 237 -15.90 -4.31 -17.09
C PHE A 237 -16.77 -4.58 -15.85
N ALA A 238 -17.27 -5.79 -15.68
CA ALA A 238 -18.05 -6.17 -14.50
C ALA A 238 -17.18 -6.28 -13.27
N LEU A 239 -17.71 -5.92 -12.09
CA LEU A 239 -17.00 -5.99 -10.82
C LEU A 239 -16.54 -7.43 -10.49
N ALA A 240 -17.42 -8.40 -10.71
CA ALA A 240 -17.13 -9.81 -10.48
C ALA A 240 -16.17 -10.41 -11.52
N ASP A 241 -16.08 -9.83 -12.73
CA ASP A 241 -15.18 -10.28 -13.80
C ASP A 241 -13.94 -9.40 -13.88
N ARG A 242 -13.10 -9.48 -12.85
CA ARG A 242 -11.77 -8.85 -12.79
C ARG A 242 -10.71 -9.90 -12.56
N TYR A 243 -9.44 -9.59 -12.85
CA TYR A 243 -8.35 -10.52 -12.56
C TYR A 243 -8.20 -10.78 -11.05
N LEU A 244 -8.42 -9.75 -10.22
CA LEU A 244 -8.69 -9.88 -8.80
C LEU A 244 -10.14 -9.41 -8.59
N PRO A 245 -11.11 -10.32 -8.41
CA PRO A 245 -12.53 -9.98 -8.42
C PRO A 245 -12.96 -9.16 -7.22
N SER A 246 -14.13 -8.53 -7.33
CA SER A 246 -14.83 -8.00 -6.16
C SER A 246 -15.45 -9.12 -5.35
N GLY A 247 -15.67 -8.88 -4.06
CA GLY A 247 -16.35 -9.83 -3.20
C GLY A 247 -16.55 -9.30 -1.79
N VAL A 248 -17.53 -9.87 -1.12
CA VAL A 248 -17.78 -9.71 0.32
C VAL A 248 -17.55 -11.04 0.98
N ILE A 249 -16.76 -11.06 2.05
CA ILE A 249 -16.38 -12.28 2.77
C ILE A 249 -16.85 -12.15 4.20
N ASP A 250 -17.64 -13.10 4.65
CA ASP A 250 -18.18 -13.15 6.01
C ASP A 250 -17.16 -13.73 7.02
N GLU A 251 -17.55 -13.79 8.29
CA GLU A 251 -16.71 -14.32 9.38
C GLU A 251 -16.40 -15.82 9.22
N ASN A 252 -17.14 -16.54 8.37
CA ASN A 252 -16.93 -17.95 8.06
C ASN A 252 -16.14 -18.16 6.77
N LEU A 253 -15.63 -17.06 6.19
CA LEU A 253 -14.90 -17.04 4.91
C LEU A 253 -15.77 -17.43 3.70
N ASN A 254 -17.09 -17.24 3.78
CA ASN A 254 -17.95 -17.41 2.62
C ASN A 254 -17.90 -16.16 1.75
N LEU A 255 -17.62 -16.37 0.47
CA LEU A 255 -17.57 -15.30 -0.55
C LEU A 255 -18.96 -15.10 -1.16
N SER A 256 -19.37 -13.84 -1.28
CA SER A 256 -20.57 -13.40 -2.00
C SER A 256 -20.27 -12.20 -2.90
N GLU A 257 -21.17 -11.89 -3.84
CA GLU A 257 -21.04 -10.73 -4.70
C GLU A 257 -21.26 -9.42 -3.92
N VAL A 258 -20.63 -8.35 -4.40
CA VAL A 258 -20.80 -7.00 -3.83
C VAL A 258 -22.11 -6.41 -4.35
N ASP A 259 -23.05 -6.16 -3.46
CA ASP A 259 -24.22 -5.33 -3.72
C ASP A 259 -23.90 -3.88 -3.35
N VAL A 260 -23.80 -3.01 -4.34
CA VAL A 260 -23.41 -1.62 -4.14
C VAL A 260 -24.46 -0.80 -3.39
N ASP A 261 -25.70 -1.25 -3.36
CA ASP A 261 -26.80 -0.55 -2.67
C ASP A 261 -26.74 -0.76 -1.14
N LEU A 262 -26.00 -1.79 -0.70
CA LEU A 262 -25.74 -2.04 0.73
C LEU A 262 -24.55 -1.23 1.30
N ILE A 263 -23.81 -0.51 0.46
CA ILE A 263 -22.72 0.37 0.90
C ILE A 263 -23.33 1.65 1.45
N LYS A 264 -22.95 2.02 2.68
CA LYS A 264 -23.39 3.26 3.32
C LYS A 264 -22.21 3.99 3.94
N GLU A 265 -22.35 5.31 4.10
CA GLU A 265 -21.37 6.17 4.70
C GLU A 265 -21.93 6.75 6.01
N TYR A 266 -21.21 6.50 7.10
CA TYR A 266 -21.51 7.08 8.41
C TYR A 266 -20.69 8.36 8.62
N ILE A 267 -21.34 9.46 8.96
CA ILE A 267 -20.72 10.78 9.16
C ILE A 267 -20.93 11.35 10.56
N GLY A 268 -21.50 10.60 11.51
CA GLY A 268 -21.83 11.09 12.84
C GLY A 268 -20.66 11.67 13.63
N HIS A 269 -19.43 11.19 13.35
CA HIS A 269 -18.19 11.69 13.94
C HIS A 269 -17.29 12.42 12.94
N SER A 270 -17.83 12.81 11.80
CA SER A 270 -17.10 13.47 10.72
C SER A 270 -17.55 14.92 10.53
N TRP A 271 -16.64 15.76 10.05
CA TRP A 271 -16.87 17.18 9.80
C TRP A 271 -17.66 17.42 8.50
N TYR A 272 -18.80 16.74 8.33
CA TYR A 272 -19.69 16.87 7.16
C TYR A 272 -21.09 17.26 7.57
N VAL A 273 -21.76 18.00 6.68
CA VAL A 273 -23.18 18.34 6.76
C VAL A 273 -24.03 17.21 6.19
N GLY A 274 -25.22 17.03 6.70
CA GLY A 274 -26.22 16.12 6.16
C GLY A 274 -26.50 14.91 7.04
N ASP A 275 -27.26 13.98 6.49
CA ASP A 275 -27.69 12.78 7.18
C ASP A 275 -26.61 11.68 7.09
N SER A 276 -26.52 10.89 8.14
CA SER A 276 -25.66 9.71 8.22
C SER A 276 -26.33 8.46 7.63
N ASP A 277 -25.54 7.41 7.38
CA ASP A 277 -26.01 6.10 6.89
C ASP A 277 -26.69 6.13 5.51
N LEU A 278 -26.29 7.06 4.66
CA LEU A 278 -26.74 7.14 3.29
C LEU A 278 -25.80 6.36 2.35
N ASN A 279 -26.39 5.84 1.26
CA ASN A 279 -25.57 5.35 0.16
C ASN A 279 -24.75 6.52 -0.42
N PRO A 280 -23.48 6.32 -0.85
CA PRO A 280 -22.66 7.38 -1.46
C PRO A 280 -23.30 8.12 -2.64
N ARG A 281 -24.31 7.52 -3.30
CA ARG A 281 -25.07 8.15 -4.37
C ARG A 281 -26.10 9.17 -3.87
N GLU A 282 -26.53 9.06 -2.62
CA GLU A 282 -27.55 9.87 -1.98
C GLU A 282 -26.95 10.88 -1.02
N GLY A 283 -25.78 10.56 -0.46
CA GLY A 283 -25.09 11.37 0.54
C GLY A 283 -24.51 12.65 -0.04
N ILE A 284 -24.58 13.71 0.76
CA ILE A 284 -23.95 15.00 0.46
C ILE A 284 -22.53 14.98 0.99
N THR A 285 -21.56 15.41 0.17
CA THR A 285 -20.18 15.62 0.60
C THR A 285 -19.92 17.12 0.72
N GLU A 286 -20.42 17.71 1.79
CA GLU A 286 -20.24 19.12 2.10
C GLU A 286 -19.54 19.27 3.45
N PRO A 287 -18.32 19.87 3.48
CA PRO A 287 -17.57 20.06 4.72
C PRO A 287 -18.27 21.04 5.67
N GLU A 288 -18.34 20.70 6.95
CA GLU A 288 -18.81 21.56 8.02
C GLU A 288 -17.65 22.31 8.67
N PHE A 289 -17.18 23.36 8.03
CA PHE A 289 -16.05 24.14 8.49
C PHE A 289 -16.30 24.94 9.77
N THR A 290 -17.55 25.36 10.00
CA THR A 290 -17.89 26.20 11.16
C THR A 290 -17.62 25.43 12.46
N GLU A 291 -18.11 24.20 12.56
CA GLU A 291 -17.91 23.36 13.74
C GLU A 291 -16.46 22.91 13.87
N TYR A 292 -15.78 22.64 12.75
CA TYR A 292 -14.35 22.32 12.75
C TYR A 292 -13.50 23.46 13.34
N TYR A 293 -13.75 24.70 12.93
CA TYR A 293 -13.01 25.84 13.45
C TYR A 293 -13.34 26.11 14.92
N LYS A 294 -14.56 25.87 15.36
CA LYS A 294 -14.93 25.96 16.78
C LYS A 294 -14.19 24.92 17.62
N ALA A 295 -14.15 23.66 17.17
CA ALA A 295 -13.41 22.60 17.85
C ALA A 295 -11.92 22.91 17.95
N GLY A 296 -11.32 23.46 16.91
CA GLY A 296 -9.92 23.90 16.93
C GLY A 296 -9.61 25.01 17.94
N THR A 297 -10.62 25.73 18.41
CA THR A 297 -10.47 26.75 19.47
C THR A 297 -10.63 26.22 20.90
N LEU A 298 -11.05 24.96 21.03
CA LEU A 298 -11.27 24.30 22.33
C LEU A 298 -10.02 23.54 22.83
N ARG A 299 -8.82 23.99 22.46
CA ARG A 299 -7.58 23.43 22.99
C ARG A 299 -7.32 23.99 24.39
N GLU A 300 -6.98 23.12 25.32
CA GLU A 300 -6.46 23.53 26.61
C GLU A 300 -5.10 24.22 26.48
N GLU A 301 -4.74 25.05 27.43
CA GLU A 301 -3.44 25.80 27.45
C GLU A 301 -2.22 24.86 27.41
N ASN A 302 -2.37 23.61 27.88
CA ASN A 302 -1.31 22.59 27.86
C ASN A 302 -1.25 21.78 26.55
N GLY A 303 -2.05 22.14 25.53
CA GLY A 303 -2.02 21.52 24.22
C GLY A 303 -2.81 20.21 24.09
N HIS A 304 -3.51 19.77 25.13
CA HIS A 304 -4.44 18.65 25.01
C HIS A 304 -5.69 19.09 24.23
N GLU A 305 -6.08 18.28 23.25
CA GLU A 305 -7.35 18.50 22.56
C GLU A 305 -8.50 18.20 23.51
N ILE A 306 -9.34 19.20 23.74
CA ILE A 306 -10.66 18.96 24.28
C ILE A 306 -11.46 18.32 23.15
N GLY A 307 -12.18 17.25 23.47
CA GLY A 307 -13.06 16.60 22.50
C GLY A 307 -13.97 17.61 21.80
N ASP A 308 -14.32 17.33 20.58
CA ASP A 308 -15.24 18.13 19.79
C ASP A 308 -16.55 18.42 20.51
N ILE A 309 -17.11 19.61 20.31
CA ILE A 309 -18.45 20.00 20.78
C ILE A 309 -19.52 18.96 20.44
N ASN A 310 -19.38 18.29 19.29
CA ASN A 310 -20.31 17.32 18.72
C ASN A 310 -19.72 15.91 18.59
N ASP A 311 -18.64 15.62 19.32
CA ASP A 311 -17.93 14.34 19.25
C ASP A 311 -17.41 14.03 17.81
N ARG A 312 -17.11 15.06 17.02
CA ARG A 312 -16.54 14.95 15.69
C ARG A 312 -15.02 15.01 15.78
N TYR A 313 -14.33 14.16 15.02
CA TYR A 313 -12.87 14.07 15.08
C TYR A 313 -12.21 13.73 13.74
N SER A 314 -12.97 13.58 12.67
CA SER A 314 -12.46 13.09 11.41
C SER A 314 -13.00 13.84 10.19
N TRP A 315 -12.20 13.87 9.13
CA TRP A 315 -12.63 14.22 7.78
C TRP A 315 -12.94 12.98 6.93
N SER A 316 -12.92 11.79 7.52
CA SER A 316 -13.29 10.54 6.85
C SER A 316 -14.75 10.22 7.08
N LYS A 317 -15.44 9.84 6.05
CA LYS A 317 -16.73 9.17 6.14
C LYS A 317 -16.46 7.69 6.41
N ALA A 318 -17.07 7.12 7.44
CA ALA A 318 -16.86 5.72 7.81
C ALA A 318 -17.77 4.81 6.97
N PRO A 319 -17.24 3.99 6.05
CA PRO A 319 -18.06 3.12 5.24
C PRO A 319 -18.55 1.91 6.03
N SER A 320 -19.74 1.46 5.72
CA SER A 320 -20.30 0.18 6.18
C SER A 320 -20.86 -0.60 5.00
N TYR A 321 -21.03 -1.90 5.19
CA TYR A 321 -21.71 -2.78 4.26
C TYR A 321 -22.81 -3.54 5.00
N ASP A 322 -24.04 -3.40 4.59
CA ASP A 322 -25.22 -3.96 5.28
C ASP A 322 -25.23 -3.63 6.77
N GLY A 323 -24.91 -2.38 7.12
CA GLY A 323 -24.82 -1.91 8.51
C GLY A 323 -23.66 -2.48 9.34
N LYS A 324 -22.70 -3.17 8.71
CA LYS A 324 -21.57 -3.81 9.39
C LYS A 324 -20.26 -3.18 9.01
N CYS A 325 -19.31 -3.14 9.96
CA CYS A 325 -17.92 -2.81 9.67
C CYS A 325 -17.29 -3.88 8.77
N MET A 326 -16.50 -3.45 7.82
CA MET A 326 -15.76 -4.33 6.91
C MET A 326 -14.28 -3.93 6.89
N GLU A 327 -13.42 -4.91 6.75
CA GLU A 327 -12.01 -4.69 6.45
C GLU A 327 -11.82 -4.62 4.93
N ALA A 328 -11.14 -3.59 4.46
CA ALA A 328 -10.85 -3.41 3.05
C ALA A 328 -9.35 -3.12 2.87
N GLY A 329 -8.73 -3.74 1.87
CA GLY A 329 -7.32 -3.52 1.57
C GLY A 329 -6.70 -4.62 0.72
N PRO A 330 -5.36 -4.66 0.63
CA PRO A 330 -4.66 -5.68 -0.15
C PRO A 330 -4.99 -7.11 0.28
N PHE A 331 -5.12 -7.36 1.59
CA PHE A 331 -5.46 -8.68 2.11
C PHE A 331 -6.85 -9.14 1.67
N SER A 332 -7.89 -8.31 1.85
CA SER A 332 -9.25 -8.65 1.43
C SER A 332 -9.34 -8.90 -0.08
N ARG A 333 -8.57 -8.15 -0.88
CA ARG A 333 -8.51 -8.32 -2.34
C ARG A 333 -7.91 -9.67 -2.76
N VAL A 334 -6.81 -10.07 -2.10
CA VAL A 334 -6.20 -11.38 -2.35
C VAL A 334 -7.11 -12.49 -1.86
N LEU A 335 -7.72 -12.33 -0.69
CA LEU A 335 -8.64 -13.31 -0.13
C LEU A 335 -9.88 -13.54 -1.02
N ALA A 336 -10.44 -12.48 -1.61
CA ALA A 336 -11.56 -12.59 -2.56
C ALA A 336 -11.17 -13.28 -3.88
N ALA A 337 -9.89 -13.29 -4.23
CA ALA A 337 -9.38 -13.94 -5.44
C ALA A 337 -8.92 -15.39 -5.21
N TYR A 338 -8.76 -15.80 -3.95
CA TYR A 338 -8.27 -17.14 -3.57
C TYR A 338 -9.42 -18.13 -3.46
#